data_57a3bf7b5a55178958154c43151cce79
#
_entry.id   57a3bf7b5a55178958154c43151cce79
#
_cell.length_a   1.000
_cell.length_b   1.000
_cell.length_c   1.000
_cell.angle_alpha   90.00
_cell.angle_beta   90.00
_cell.angle_gamma   90.00
#
_symmetry.space_group_name_H-M   'P 1'
#
loop_
_entity.id
_entity.type
_entity.pdbx_description
1 polymer ?
#
loop_
_entity_poly.entity_id
_entity_poly.type
_entity_poly.pdbx_seq_one_letter_code
_entity_poly.pdbx_strand_id
1 'polypeptide(L)'
;MGGFFGATSRRNCILDVFFGTDYHSHLGTRRGGMAAYDSEIGMQRVIHNIENAPFRTKFERIPEEMLGNAAIGCISDTDPQPILIRSNLGTYAICTVGIITNAQALIKQYLSFSGGHFEAMTGGRINSNELIAAMIDQKSSFAEGVRFAQEVIEGTAAILLLKDDGRLIAARDKMGRLPIVIGKNDEGYCVGLESFAGMKLGYEYFRELGPGEIVEIFPDEIKVLSPAREEMKICAFLWSYYGYPTSTYEGQNVEVMRYKNGQIMAQADKKNNIVQDLDYVGGVPDSGTPHAIGYANVSGVPFARPFIKYTPTWPRSFMPSTQGERKMVAKMKQIPVHELIRDKKLLFVDDSIVRGTQLRETVEFLYEHGAKEVHIRSACPPILYPCKYLNFSRSNSPNELIARATILELEGEEGFKHMDEYIDETTERGKNMRQAICDKLHFSSLEYQSLSGILEAIGLPPCKVCTYCWNGKE
;
A
#
# COMPACT_ATOMS: atom_id res chain seq x y z
N MET A 1 -6.18 1.72 2.67
CA MET A 1 -5.22 0.91 3.43
C MET A 1 -4.84 1.63 4.71
N GLY A 2 -3.71 1.38 5.26
CA GLY A 2 -3.22 2.01 6.48
C GLY A 2 -1.79 1.60 6.75
N GLY A 3 -1.21 2.15 7.82
CA GLY A 3 0.10 1.80 8.32
C GLY A 3 0.16 2.03 9.82
N PHE A 4 1.06 1.37 10.49
CA PHE A 4 1.29 1.56 11.90
C PHE A 4 2.78 1.70 12.23
N PHE A 5 3.03 2.35 13.35
CA PHE A 5 4.35 2.43 13.96
C PHE A 5 4.21 2.31 15.48
N GLY A 6 5.16 1.65 16.13
CA GLY A 6 5.21 1.54 17.58
C GLY A 6 6.63 1.58 18.08
N ALA A 7 6.81 1.97 19.34
CA ALA A 7 8.08 1.92 20.01
C ALA A 7 7.91 1.57 21.50
N THR A 8 8.91 0.87 22.04
CA THR A 8 9.09 0.68 23.49
C THR A 8 10.53 1.02 23.82
N SER A 9 10.72 1.81 24.88
CA SER A 9 11.98 2.49 25.19
C SER A 9 12.15 2.69 26.68
N ARG A 10 13.39 2.89 27.12
CA ARG A 10 13.71 3.30 28.49
C ARG A 10 13.38 4.76 28.77
N ARG A 11 13.18 5.57 27.72
CA ARG A 11 12.78 6.98 27.78
C ARG A 11 11.39 7.20 27.18
N ASN A 12 10.85 8.40 27.37
CA ASN A 12 9.63 8.80 26.67
C ASN A 12 9.84 8.68 25.15
N CYS A 13 8.98 7.89 24.48
CA CYS A 13 9.04 7.59 23.04
C CYS A 13 7.88 8.20 22.23
N ILE A 14 7.08 9.07 22.82
CA ILE A 14 5.89 9.64 22.16
C ILE A 14 6.28 10.39 20.88
N LEU A 15 7.36 11.17 20.91
CA LEU A 15 7.84 11.90 19.73
C LEU A 15 8.29 10.95 18.61
N ASP A 16 8.93 9.84 18.97
CA ASP A 16 9.35 8.82 18.00
C ASP A 16 8.12 8.19 17.34
N VAL A 17 7.08 7.86 18.13
CA VAL A 17 5.84 7.25 17.60
C VAL A 17 5.02 8.26 16.79
N PHE A 18 4.98 9.54 17.21
CA PHE A 18 4.34 10.61 16.45
C PHE A 18 4.94 10.73 15.04
N PHE A 19 6.26 10.91 14.92
CA PHE A 19 6.91 10.99 13.62
C PHE A 19 6.91 9.67 12.85
N GLY A 20 7.10 8.55 13.54
CA GLY A 20 7.02 7.22 12.93
C GLY A 20 5.66 6.97 12.30
N THR A 21 4.58 7.38 12.95
CA THR A 21 3.22 7.32 12.40
C THR A 21 3.04 8.28 11.23
N ASP A 22 3.53 9.52 11.34
CA ASP A 22 3.48 10.51 10.26
C ASP A 22 4.20 10.03 9.00
N TYR A 23 5.30 9.30 9.14
CA TYR A 23 6.02 8.68 8.01
C TYR A 23 5.22 7.59 7.30
N HIS A 24 4.11 7.12 7.88
CA HIS A 24 3.14 6.22 7.23
C HIS A 24 1.95 6.95 6.60
N SER A 25 1.94 8.29 6.56
CA SER A 25 0.81 9.09 6.04
C SER A 25 0.50 8.87 4.56
N HIS A 26 1.46 8.38 3.76
CA HIS A 26 1.21 8.00 2.36
C HIS A 26 0.32 6.74 2.22
N LEU A 27 0.17 5.95 3.28
CA LEU A 27 -0.58 4.69 3.32
C LEU A 27 -2.07 4.86 3.62
N GLY A 28 -2.49 6.04 4.08
CA GLY A 28 -3.90 6.31 4.38
C GLY A 28 -4.18 7.79 4.60
N THR A 29 -5.46 8.18 4.51
CA THR A 29 -5.84 9.59 4.48
C THR A 29 -7.07 9.96 5.31
N ARG A 30 -7.67 9.01 6.04
CA ARG A 30 -8.96 9.26 6.70
C ARG A 30 -8.88 9.39 8.21
N ARG A 31 -8.17 8.48 8.86
CA ARG A 31 -8.07 8.40 10.32
C ARG A 31 -6.62 8.29 10.73
N GLY A 32 -6.28 8.95 11.81
CA GLY A 32 -5.03 8.76 12.51
C GLY A 32 -5.31 8.56 13.99
N GLY A 33 -4.47 7.79 14.66
CA GLY A 33 -4.60 7.58 16.08
C GLY A 33 -3.29 7.18 16.72
N MET A 34 -3.18 7.46 18.04
CA MET A 34 -2.08 7.04 18.88
C MET A 34 -2.61 6.50 20.21
N ALA A 35 -1.92 5.52 20.77
CA ALA A 35 -2.09 5.09 22.15
C ALA A 35 -0.72 4.95 22.81
N ALA A 36 -0.64 5.28 24.09
CA ALA A 36 0.57 5.22 24.88
C ALA A 36 0.31 4.58 26.24
N TYR A 37 1.35 4.02 26.81
CA TYR A 37 1.38 3.56 28.18
C TYR A 37 2.48 4.27 28.97
N ASP A 38 2.10 4.74 30.13
CA ASP A 38 2.99 5.29 31.15
C ASP A 38 2.68 4.63 32.50
N SER A 39 3.68 4.35 33.31
CA SER A 39 3.51 3.63 34.59
C SER A 39 2.73 4.42 35.64
N GLU A 40 2.68 5.75 35.57
CA GLU A 40 1.97 6.61 36.51
C GLU A 40 0.58 6.99 36.00
N ILE A 41 0.46 7.27 34.68
CA ILE A 41 -0.79 7.75 34.08
C ILE A 41 -1.65 6.57 33.56
N GLY A 42 -1.01 5.45 33.17
CA GLY A 42 -1.67 4.31 32.56
C GLY A 42 -1.84 4.46 31.04
N MET A 43 -2.88 3.82 30.51
CA MET A 43 -3.16 3.83 29.06
C MET A 43 -3.85 5.13 28.64
N GLN A 44 -3.29 5.76 27.61
CA GLN A 44 -3.79 6.98 26.98
C GLN A 44 -4.12 6.70 25.51
N ARG A 45 -5.10 7.40 24.93
CA ARG A 45 -5.47 7.24 23.52
C ARG A 45 -6.03 8.52 22.93
N VAL A 46 -5.67 8.78 21.66
CA VAL A 46 -6.23 9.87 20.85
C VAL A 46 -6.47 9.37 19.43
N ILE A 47 -7.61 9.78 18.83
CA ILE A 47 -7.97 9.47 17.43
C ILE A 47 -8.54 10.72 16.80
N HIS A 48 -8.09 11.05 15.58
CA HIS A 48 -8.60 12.17 14.80
C HIS A 48 -8.97 11.76 13.37
N ASN A 49 -9.94 12.48 12.80
CA ASN A 49 -10.15 12.51 11.37
C ASN A 49 -9.05 13.36 10.73
N ILE A 50 -8.33 12.81 9.75
CA ILE A 50 -7.24 13.46 9.01
C ILE A 50 -7.60 13.74 7.55
N GLU A 51 -8.89 13.62 7.17
CA GLU A 51 -9.32 13.88 5.78
C GLU A 51 -9.07 15.33 5.34
N ASN A 52 -9.21 16.28 6.27
CA ASN A 52 -9.13 17.72 5.98
C ASN A 52 -7.80 18.35 6.42
N ALA A 53 -6.92 17.62 7.10
CA ALA A 53 -5.60 18.11 7.48
C ALA A 53 -4.66 16.91 7.70
N PRO A 54 -3.35 17.07 7.38
CA PRO A 54 -2.36 16.02 7.59
C PRO A 54 -2.31 15.54 9.04
N PHE A 55 -1.87 14.29 9.24
CA PHE A 55 -1.68 13.70 10.57
C PHE A 55 -0.86 14.64 11.47
N ARG A 56 0.29 15.12 10.99
CA ARG A 56 1.18 16.01 11.74
C ARG A 56 0.47 17.23 12.31
N THR A 57 -0.41 17.86 11.55
CA THR A 57 -1.17 19.04 11.99
C THR A 57 -2.23 18.70 13.04
N LYS A 58 -2.90 17.55 12.88
CA LYS A 58 -3.95 17.13 13.82
C LYS A 58 -3.41 16.64 15.16
N PHE A 59 -2.18 16.16 15.17
CA PHE A 59 -1.52 15.57 16.34
C PHE A 59 -0.37 16.43 16.87
N GLU A 60 -0.21 17.69 16.41
CA GLU A 60 0.93 18.55 16.74
C GLU A 60 1.15 18.76 18.23
N ARG A 61 0.07 18.74 19.03
CA ARG A 61 0.13 18.94 20.48
C ARG A 61 0.33 17.64 21.28
N ILE A 62 0.15 16.49 20.65
CA ILE A 62 0.23 15.19 21.32
C ILE A 62 1.59 14.95 21.99
N PRO A 63 2.74 15.31 21.40
CA PRO A 63 4.04 15.15 22.07
C PRO A 63 4.17 15.94 23.37
N GLU A 64 3.34 16.97 23.61
CA GLU A 64 3.31 17.77 24.83
C GLU A 64 2.25 17.26 25.84
N GLU A 65 1.17 16.67 25.34
CA GLU A 65 -0.01 16.27 26.12
C GLU A 65 0.01 14.80 26.55
N MET A 66 0.78 13.95 25.85
CA MET A 66 0.86 12.51 26.10
C MET A 66 2.26 12.12 26.58
N LEU A 67 2.33 11.24 27.54
CA LEU A 67 3.58 10.67 28.04
C LEU A 67 3.55 9.14 27.89
N GLY A 68 4.72 8.55 27.68
CA GLY A 68 4.83 7.09 27.66
C GLY A 68 6.20 6.61 27.18
N ASN A 69 6.64 5.53 27.78
CA ASN A 69 7.83 4.78 27.38
C ASN A 69 7.50 3.63 26.42
N ALA A 70 6.21 3.42 26.16
CA ALA A 70 5.73 2.53 25.10
C ALA A 70 4.50 3.15 24.44
N ALA A 71 4.46 3.13 23.11
CA ALA A 71 3.35 3.69 22.36
C ALA A 71 3.19 3.02 20.99
N ILE A 72 1.98 3.11 20.44
CA ILE A 72 1.64 2.72 19.07
C ILE A 72 0.87 3.84 18.40
N GLY A 73 1.05 3.99 17.10
CA GLY A 73 0.30 4.91 16.28
C GLY A 73 -0.08 4.29 14.94
N CYS A 74 -1.13 4.79 14.32
CA CYS A 74 -1.59 4.26 13.04
C CYS A 74 -2.27 5.31 12.17
N ILE A 75 -2.18 5.09 10.88
CA ILE A 75 -2.96 5.73 9.82
C ILE A 75 -3.93 4.69 9.26
N SER A 76 -5.18 5.06 9.01
CA SER A 76 -6.21 4.15 8.50
C SER A 76 -7.14 4.84 7.51
N ASP A 77 -7.55 4.11 6.47
CA ASP A 77 -8.61 4.53 5.54
C ASP A 77 -9.98 3.95 5.90
N THR A 78 -10.06 3.09 6.91
CA THR A 78 -11.27 2.38 7.28
C THR A 78 -11.70 2.70 8.70
N ASP A 79 -11.14 2.02 9.64
CA ASP A 79 -11.59 2.03 11.03
C ASP A 79 -10.84 3.04 11.89
N PRO A 80 -11.51 3.73 12.83
CA PRO A 80 -10.85 4.47 13.89
C PRO A 80 -10.03 3.49 14.75
N GLN A 81 -8.75 3.79 14.93
CA GLN A 81 -7.81 2.97 15.69
C GLN A 81 -6.61 3.83 16.17
N PRO A 82 -5.83 3.39 17.19
CA PRO A 82 -6.01 2.13 17.94
C PRO A 82 -7.24 2.15 18.83
N ILE A 83 -7.79 0.96 19.16
CA ILE A 83 -8.86 0.84 20.15
C ILE A 83 -8.30 0.25 21.45
N LEU A 84 -8.87 0.69 22.59
CA LEU A 84 -8.56 0.13 23.91
C LEU A 84 -9.51 -1.02 24.21
N ILE A 85 -8.95 -2.14 24.61
CA ILE A 85 -9.67 -3.35 24.99
C ILE A 85 -9.35 -3.69 26.44
N ARG A 86 -10.35 -4.12 27.18
CA ARG A 86 -10.18 -4.76 28.48
C ARG A 86 -10.81 -6.15 28.44
N SER A 87 -9.98 -7.16 28.63
CA SER A 87 -10.40 -8.55 28.54
C SER A 87 -9.79 -9.40 29.65
N ASN A 88 -10.00 -10.72 29.58
CA ASN A 88 -9.34 -11.70 30.47
C ASN A 88 -7.81 -11.72 30.31
N LEU A 89 -7.26 -11.22 29.21
CA LEU A 89 -5.81 -11.11 28.98
C LEU A 89 -5.20 -9.80 29.53
N GLY A 90 -6.01 -8.92 30.13
CA GLY A 90 -5.61 -7.61 30.63
C GLY A 90 -6.14 -6.46 29.80
N THR A 91 -5.58 -5.27 30.00
CA THR A 91 -5.88 -4.07 29.20
C THR A 91 -4.82 -3.93 28.10
N TYR A 92 -5.25 -3.62 26.89
CA TYR A 92 -4.33 -3.38 25.77
C TYR A 92 -4.93 -2.44 24.72
N ALA A 93 -4.08 -1.79 23.95
CA ALA A 93 -4.48 -1.09 22.73
C ALA A 93 -4.13 -1.94 21.53
N ILE A 94 -4.97 -1.93 20.49
CA ILE A 94 -4.75 -2.68 19.24
C ILE A 94 -4.91 -1.79 18.02
N CYS A 95 -4.00 -1.94 17.07
CA CYS A 95 -4.18 -1.47 15.70
C CYS A 95 -3.81 -2.56 14.69
N THR A 96 -4.47 -2.52 13.54
CA THR A 96 -4.30 -3.54 12.51
C THR A 96 -4.30 -2.95 11.11
N VAL A 97 -3.60 -3.62 10.20
CA VAL A 97 -3.60 -3.27 8.76
C VAL A 97 -3.87 -4.50 7.93
N GLY A 98 -4.88 -4.40 7.06
CA GLY A 98 -5.28 -5.47 6.16
C GLY A 98 -6.77 -5.52 5.93
N ILE A 99 -7.25 -6.61 5.36
CA ILE A 99 -8.68 -6.87 5.08
C ILE A 99 -9.04 -8.27 5.54
N ILE A 100 -10.13 -8.37 6.29
CA ILE A 100 -10.73 -9.62 6.72
C ILE A 100 -11.88 -9.93 5.76
N THR A 101 -11.72 -10.88 4.86
CA THR A 101 -12.74 -11.18 3.83
C THR A 101 -13.91 -11.97 4.39
N ASN A 102 -13.68 -12.79 5.41
CA ASN A 102 -14.69 -13.60 6.10
C ASN A 102 -15.23 -12.94 7.38
N ALA A 103 -15.10 -11.61 7.54
CA ALA A 103 -15.52 -10.88 8.75
C ALA A 103 -16.94 -11.19 9.19
N GLN A 104 -17.92 -11.21 8.27
CA GLN A 104 -19.32 -11.48 8.59
C GLN A 104 -19.53 -12.90 9.15
N ALA A 105 -18.82 -13.89 8.62
CA ALA A 105 -18.87 -15.26 9.13
C ALA A 105 -18.30 -15.36 10.55
N LEU A 106 -17.15 -14.72 10.80
CA LEU A 106 -16.53 -14.67 12.12
C LEU A 106 -17.40 -13.95 13.15
N ILE A 107 -18.01 -12.82 12.78
CA ILE A 107 -18.94 -12.08 13.64
C ILE A 107 -20.14 -12.97 14.02
N LYS A 108 -20.78 -13.61 13.04
CA LYS A 108 -21.92 -14.50 13.28
C LYS A 108 -21.54 -15.66 14.20
N GLN A 109 -20.39 -16.27 13.95
CA GLN A 109 -19.88 -17.36 14.78
C GLN A 109 -19.64 -16.88 16.22
N TYR A 110 -18.93 -15.75 16.40
CA TYR A 110 -18.65 -15.20 17.73
C TYR A 110 -19.93 -14.91 18.53
N LEU A 111 -20.88 -14.19 17.94
CA LEU A 111 -22.13 -13.86 18.61
C LEU A 111 -22.99 -15.07 18.96
N SER A 112 -22.84 -16.19 18.24
CA SER A 112 -23.64 -17.40 18.48
C SER A 112 -23.29 -18.14 19.78
N PHE A 113 -22.07 -17.98 20.28
CA PHE A 113 -21.61 -18.69 21.49
C PHE A 113 -21.19 -17.79 22.65
N SER A 114 -20.77 -16.53 22.35
CA SER A 114 -20.19 -15.67 23.40
C SER A 114 -21.22 -14.93 24.25
N GLY A 115 -22.44 -14.74 23.72
CA GLY A 115 -23.42 -13.82 24.32
C GLY A 115 -22.92 -12.36 24.35
N GLY A 116 -21.78 -12.07 23.70
CA GLY A 116 -21.14 -10.77 23.64
C GLY A 116 -21.79 -9.83 22.63
N HIS A 117 -21.25 -8.63 22.55
CA HIS A 117 -21.65 -7.60 21.59
C HIS A 117 -20.41 -6.89 21.06
N PHE A 118 -20.58 -6.11 20.01
CA PHE A 118 -19.57 -5.22 19.47
C PHE A 118 -20.01 -3.78 19.64
N GLU A 119 -19.13 -2.92 20.12
CA GLU A 119 -19.40 -1.50 20.40
C GLU A 119 -18.83 -0.58 19.33
N ALA A 120 -17.61 -0.90 18.85
CA ALA A 120 -16.90 -0.07 17.88
C ALA A 120 -17.44 -0.30 16.46
N MET A 121 -18.30 0.61 15.99
CA MET A 121 -18.88 0.54 14.65
C MET A 121 -18.50 1.74 13.79
N THR A 122 -18.28 1.50 12.51
CA THR A 122 -18.00 2.54 11.51
C THR A 122 -18.87 2.32 10.28
N GLY A 123 -19.79 3.27 10.02
CA GLY A 123 -20.68 3.19 8.87
C GLY A 123 -21.53 1.92 8.85
N GLY A 124 -22.03 1.47 10.01
CA GLY A 124 -22.83 0.26 10.16
C GLY A 124 -22.05 -1.05 10.11
N ARG A 125 -20.72 -1.00 10.06
CA ARG A 125 -19.82 -2.17 10.09
C ARG A 125 -19.07 -2.21 11.40
N ILE A 126 -18.85 -3.42 11.91
CA ILE A 126 -18.03 -3.66 13.10
C ILE A 126 -16.57 -3.29 12.78
N ASN A 127 -15.92 -2.64 13.73
CA ASN A 127 -14.51 -2.29 13.63
C ASN A 127 -13.65 -3.57 13.57
N SER A 128 -12.78 -3.67 12.55
CA SER A 128 -11.95 -4.84 12.33
C SER A 128 -11.00 -5.13 13.50
N ASN A 129 -10.57 -4.09 14.22
CA ASN A 129 -9.70 -4.27 15.40
C ASN A 129 -10.46 -4.93 16.55
N GLU A 130 -11.73 -4.56 16.75
CA GLU A 130 -12.57 -5.18 17.77
C GLU A 130 -12.87 -6.64 17.45
N LEU A 131 -13.11 -6.96 16.16
CA LEU A 131 -13.28 -8.34 15.71
C LEU A 131 -12.02 -9.17 15.98
N ILE A 132 -10.84 -8.64 15.65
CA ILE A 132 -9.56 -9.33 15.90
C ILE A 132 -9.33 -9.50 17.39
N ALA A 133 -9.60 -8.49 18.22
CA ALA A 133 -9.53 -8.58 19.67
C ALA A 133 -10.46 -9.67 20.22
N ALA A 134 -11.70 -9.74 19.72
CA ALA A 134 -12.65 -10.79 20.08
C ALA A 134 -12.18 -12.20 19.70
N MET A 135 -11.38 -12.34 18.62
CA MET A 135 -10.74 -13.63 18.30
C MET A 135 -9.59 -13.93 19.26
N ILE A 136 -8.75 -12.93 19.57
CA ILE A 136 -7.62 -13.07 20.50
C ILE A 136 -8.10 -13.50 21.89
N ASP A 137 -9.14 -12.87 22.39
CA ASP A 137 -9.66 -13.07 23.74
C ASP A 137 -10.37 -14.41 23.97
N GLN A 138 -10.55 -15.23 22.92
CA GLN A 138 -11.03 -16.59 23.05
C GLN A 138 -9.96 -17.57 23.58
N LYS A 139 -8.71 -17.12 23.75
CA LYS A 139 -7.60 -17.95 24.20
C LYS A 139 -7.06 -17.48 25.54
N SER A 140 -6.21 -18.32 26.14
CA SER A 140 -5.65 -18.09 27.47
C SER A 140 -4.41 -17.21 27.51
N SER A 141 -3.82 -16.93 26.34
CA SER A 141 -2.63 -16.08 26.19
C SER A 141 -2.66 -15.29 24.89
N PHE A 142 -1.95 -14.16 24.85
CA PHE A 142 -1.78 -13.38 23.62
C PHE A 142 -1.15 -14.19 22.48
N ALA A 143 -0.16 -15.04 22.78
CA ALA A 143 0.49 -15.87 21.78
C ALA A 143 -0.51 -16.81 21.09
N GLU A 144 -1.33 -17.52 21.87
CA GLU A 144 -2.36 -18.41 21.35
C GLU A 144 -3.49 -17.65 20.67
N GLY A 145 -3.91 -16.50 21.24
CA GLY A 145 -4.98 -15.66 20.72
C GLY A 145 -4.63 -15.05 19.36
N VAL A 146 -3.46 -14.46 19.23
CA VAL A 146 -2.99 -13.89 17.96
C VAL A 146 -2.78 -15.00 16.91
N ARG A 147 -2.23 -16.15 17.30
CA ARG A 147 -2.09 -17.31 16.40
C ARG A 147 -3.47 -17.80 15.93
N PHE A 148 -4.44 -17.90 16.84
CA PHE A 148 -5.80 -18.29 16.50
C PHE A 148 -6.44 -17.27 15.53
N ALA A 149 -6.30 -15.97 15.78
CA ALA A 149 -6.78 -14.94 14.87
C ALA A 149 -6.16 -15.08 13.46
N GLN A 150 -4.85 -15.33 13.37
CA GLN A 150 -4.17 -15.60 12.09
C GLN A 150 -4.70 -16.85 11.37
N GLU A 151 -5.16 -17.89 12.09
CA GLU A 151 -5.69 -19.12 11.48
C GLU A 151 -7.10 -18.94 10.93
N VAL A 152 -7.97 -18.25 11.67
CA VAL A 152 -9.39 -18.13 11.32
C VAL A 152 -9.67 -16.98 10.35
N ILE A 153 -8.79 -15.98 10.26
CA ILE A 153 -8.93 -14.86 9.34
C ILE A 153 -8.58 -15.29 7.92
N GLU A 154 -9.52 -15.10 7.01
CA GLU A 154 -9.27 -15.10 5.58
C GLU A 154 -8.97 -13.65 5.14
N GLY A 155 -7.90 -13.47 4.35
CA GLY A 155 -7.42 -12.16 3.94
C GLY A 155 -6.06 -11.83 4.52
N THR A 156 -5.93 -10.65 5.13
CA THR A 156 -4.66 -10.17 5.70
C THR A 156 -4.93 -9.36 6.96
N ALA A 157 -4.14 -9.60 8.01
CA ALA A 157 -4.15 -8.79 9.22
C ALA A 157 -2.74 -8.74 9.83
N ALA A 158 -2.01 -7.65 9.59
CA ALA A 158 -0.85 -7.27 10.39
C ALA A 158 -1.35 -6.64 11.69
N ILE A 159 -0.85 -7.07 12.83
CA ILE A 159 -1.37 -6.71 14.16
C ILE A 159 -0.26 -6.08 14.99
N LEU A 160 -0.58 -4.98 15.66
CA LEU A 160 0.27 -4.35 16.67
C LEU A 160 -0.55 -4.08 17.92
N LEU A 161 -0.09 -4.62 19.06
CA LEU A 161 -0.70 -4.43 20.38
C LEU A 161 0.26 -3.66 21.30
N LEU A 162 -0.29 -2.81 22.15
CA LEU A 162 0.38 -2.20 23.28
C LEU A 162 -0.32 -2.67 24.55
N LYS A 163 0.42 -3.34 25.44
CA LYS A 163 -0.07 -3.84 26.71
C LYS A 163 0.04 -2.78 27.82
N ASP A 164 -0.77 -2.92 28.88
CA ASP A 164 -0.76 -2.06 30.05
C ASP A 164 0.43 -2.27 31.01
N ASP A 165 1.47 -2.90 30.51
CA ASP A 165 2.78 -3.06 31.16
C ASP A 165 3.93 -2.49 30.30
N GLY A 166 3.61 -1.78 29.20
CA GLY A 166 4.57 -1.13 28.32
C GLY A 166 5.21 -2.06 27.27
N ARG A 167 4.77 -3.31 27.18
CA ARG A 167 5.26 -4.24 26.15
C ARG A 167 4.44 -4.13 24.86
N LEU A 168 5.11 -4.33 23.72
CA LEU A 168 4.43 -4.44 22.44
C LEU A 168 4.35 -5.89 22.00
N ILE A 169 3.28 -6.25 21.30
CA ILE A 169 3.21 -7.50 20.54
C ILE A 169 3.00 -7.14 19.08
N ALA A 170 3.91 -7.60 18.22
CA ALA A 170 3.83 -7.43 16.79
C ALA A 170 3.64 -8.80 16.13
N ALA A 171 2.68 -8.87 15.19
CA ALA A 171 2.40 -10.10 14.47
C ALA A 171 2.23 -9.81 12.98
N ARG A 172 3.10 -10.41 12.16
CA ARG A 172 2.97 -10.37 10.70
C ARG A 172 1.84 -11.30 10.27
N ASP A 173 1.09 -10.92 9.25
CA ASP A 173 0.01 -11.75 8.75
C ASP A 173 0.49 -13.14 8.31
N LYS A 174 -0.44 -14.11 8.28
CA LYS A 174 -0.18 -15.53 8.03
C LYS A 174 0.72 -15.79 6.82
N MET A 175 0.52 -15.04 5.73
CA MET A 175 1.25 -15.20 4.47
C MET A 175 2.35 -14.14 4.29
N GLY A 176 2.54 -13.23 5.24
CA GLY A 176 3.53 -12.17 5.16
C GLY A 176 3.29 -11.17 4.03
N ARG A 177 2.03 -10.88 3.68
CA ARG A 177 1.69 -9.97 2.58
C ARG A 177 2.15 -8.54 2.81
N LEU A 178 2.18 -8.11 4.06
CA LEU A 178 2.79 -6.85 4.48
C LEU A 178 4.10 -7.13 5.21
N PRO A 179 5.11 -6.26 5.08
CA PRO A 179 6.31 -6.33 5.90
C PRO A 179 6.00 -5.87 7.33
N ILE A 180 6.74 -6.36 8.31
CA ILE A 180 6.89 -5.77 9.64
C ILE A 180 8.37 -5.70 9.94
N VAL A 181 8.87 -4.48 10.03
CA VAL A 181 10.29 -4.18 10.24
C VAL A 181 10.51 -3.74 11.67
N ILE A 182 11.53 -4.27 12.32
CA ILE A 182 11.97 -3.88 13.64
C ILE A 182 13.30 -3.12 13.52
N GLY A 183 13.34 -1.96 14.15
CA GLY A 183 14.55 -1.18 14.38
C GLY A 183 14.96 -1.18 15.84
N LYS A 184 16.26 -0.95 16.10
CA LYS A 184 16.86 -0.91 17.42
C LYS A 184 17.73 0.33 17.57
N ASN A 185 17.73 0.94 18.76
CA ASN A 185 18.72 1.92 19.18
C ASN A 185 19.16 1.62 20.64
N ASP A 186 19.97 2.49 21.23
CA ASP A 186 20.46 2.30 22.59
C ASP A 186 19.36 2.33 23.66
N GLU A 187 18.22 2.95 23.36
CA GLU A 187 17.12 3.14 24.31
C GLU A 187 16.01 2.08 24.17
N GLY A 188 15.93 1.37 23.04
CA GLY A 188 14.86 0.39 22.84
C GLY A 188 14.66 -0.04 21.41
N TYR A 189 13.41 -0.41 21.10
CA TYR A 189 13.02 -0.92 19.79
C TYR A 189 11.84 -0.15 19.21
N CYS A 190 11.83 -0.03 17.89
CA CYS A 190 10.65 0.37 17.14
C CYS A 190 10.18 -0.74 16.20
N VAL A 191 8.91 -0.67 15.80
CA VAL A 191 8.28 -1.59 14.85
C VAL A 191 7.37 -0.81 13.91
N GLY A 192 7.41 -1.11 12.61
CA GLY A 192 6.58 -0.44 11.62
C GLY A 192 6.49 -1.22 10.30
N LEU A 193 5.72 -0.70 9.36
CA LEU A 193 5.60 -1.30 8.03
C LEU A 193 6.64 -0.75 7.04
N GLU A 194 7.21 0.43 7.33
CA GLU A 194 8.17 1.12 6.47
C GLU A 194 9.54 1.16 7.13
N SER A 195 10.55 0.55 6.52
CA SER A 195 11.90 0.46 7.10
C SER A 195 12.55 1.84 7.28
N PHE A 196 12.28 2.80 6.38
CA PHE A 196 12.85 4.13 6.48
C PHE A 196 12.37 4.91 7.71
N ALA A 197 11.17 4.62 8.23
CA ALA A 197 10.60 5.36 9.35
C ALA A 197 11.47 5.24 10.62
N GLY A 198 11.87 4.01 10.96
CA GLY A 198 12.79 3.77 12.08
C GLY A 198 14.16 4.41 11.84
N MET A 199 14.73 4.26 10.66
CA MET A 199 16.05 4.85 10.33
C MET A 199 16.04 6.39 10.46
N LYS A 200 14.98 7.07 10.05
CA LYS A 200 14.84 8.53 10.19
C LYS A 200 14.78 8.98 11.65
N LEU A 201 14.41 8.09 12.56
CA LEU A 201 14.29 8.34 14.00
C LEU A 201 15.52 7.85 14.79
N GLY A 202 16.59 7.42 14.09
CA GLY A 202 17.81 6.97 14.72
C GLY A 202 17.79 5.52 15.21
N TYR A 203 16.85 4.71 14.71
CA TYR A 203 16.87 3.28 14.91
C TYR A 203 17.60 2.60 13.76
N GLU A 204 18.53 1.73 14.07
CA GLU A 204 19.18 0.87 13.09
C GLU A 204 18.26 -0.30 12.73
N TYR A 205 18.31 -0.76 11.46
CA TYR A 205 17.59 -1.95 11.04
C TYR A 205 18.04 -3.15 11.87
N PHE A 206 17.11 -3.80 12.53
CA PHE A 206 17.39 -5.00 13.32
C PHE A 206 17.00 -6.28 12.56
N ARG A 207 15.73 -6.41 12.17
CA ARG A 207 15.23 -7.50 11.32
C ARG A 207 13.80 -7.25 10.83
N GLU A 208 13.35 -8.06 9.90
CA GLU A 208 11.94 -8.22 9.53
C GLU A 208 11.35 -9.46 10.20
N LEU A 209 10.05 -9.43 10.51
CA LEU A 209 9.32 -10.62 10.94
C LEU A 209 9.03 -11.49 9.73
N GLY A 210 9.14 -12.81 9.91
CA GLY A 210 8.71 -13.78 8.91
C GLY A 210 7.18 -13.92 8.83
N PRO A 211 6.64 -14.66 7.84
CA PRO A 211 5.20 -14.88 7.68
C PRO A 211 4.60 -15.51 8.92
N GLY A 212 3.51 -14.94 9.43
CA GLY A 212 2.80 -15.43 10.62
C GLY A 212 3.61 -15.38 11.92
N GLU A 213 4.79 -14.79 11.92
CA GLU A 213 5.61 -14.66 13.14
C GLU A 213 4.97 -13.70 14.12
N ILE A 214 5.06 -14.06 15.42
CA ILE A 214 4.56 -13.25 16.55
C ILE A 214 5.70 -13.03 17.52
N VAL A 215 5.94 -11.77 17.86
CA VAL A 215 6.98 -11.38 18.83
C VAL A 215 6.41 -10.48 19.91
N GLU A 216 6.97 -10.59 21.12
CA GLU A 216 6.79 -9.64 22.22
C GLU A 216 8.07 -8.81 22.33
N ILE A 217 7.92 -7.49 22.36
CA ILE A 217 9.01 -6.52 22.30
C ILE A 217 9.06 -5.77 23.63
N PHE A 218 10.21 -5.83 24.27
CA PHE A 218 10.57 -5.12 25.48
C PHE A 218 11.57 -4.01 25.14
N PRO A 219 11.84 -3.07 26.04
CA PRO A 219 12.91 -2.10 25.79
C PRO A 219 14.30 -2.72 25.61
N ASP A 220 14.54 -3.89 26.20
CA ASP A 220 15.85 -4.52 26.25
C ASP A 220 16.00 -5.78 25.37
N GLU A 221 14.89 -6.46 25.09
CA GLU A 221 14.88 -7.73 24.36
C GLU A 221 13.64 -7.92 23.49
N ILE A 222 13.73 -8.89 22.59
CA ILE A 222 12.59 -9.37 21.79
C ILE A 222 12.43 -10.86 22.03
N LYS A 223 11.21 -11.29 22.40
CA LYS A 223 10.85 -12.71 22.57
C LYS A 223 9.99 -13.17 21.41
N VAL A 224 10.40 -14.25 20.76
CA VAL A 224 9.56 -14.92 19.76
C VAL A 224 8.49 -15.73 20.50
N LEU A 225 7.23 -15.30 20.37
CA LEU A 225 6.08 -16.02 20.94
C LEU A 225 5.61 -17.15 20.03
N SER A 226 5.74 -16.97 18.71
CA SER A 226 5.44 -17.98 17.71
C SER A 226 6.35 -17.81 16.51
N PRO A 227 7.02 -18.89 16.04
CA PRO A 227 7.98 -18.78 14.96
C PRO A 227 7.30 -18.48 13.61
N ALA A 228 8.10 -17.97 12.67
CA ALA A 228 7.70 -17.76 11.30
C ALA A 228 7.28 -19.06 10.60
N ARG A 229 6.39 -18.95 9.63
CA ARG A 229 6.01 -20.01 8.70
C ARG A 229 6.97 -20.03 7.51
N GLU A 230 6.99 -21.13 6.79
CA GLU A 230 7.83 -21.28 5.59
C GLU A 230 7.23 -20.57 4.37
N GLU A 231 5.89 -20.63 4.25
CA GLU A 231 5.18 -20.08 3.11
C GLU A 231 5.00 -18.56 3.23
N MET A 232 5.42 -17.84 2.17
CA MET A 232 5.30 -16.39 2.07
C MET A 232 4.65 -15.99 0.74
N LYS A 233 3.87 -14.91 0.79
CA LYS A 233 3.24 -14.26 -0.38
C LYS A 233 3.26 -12.74 -0.19
N ILE A 234 4.46 -12.12 -0.12
CA ILE A 234 4.58 -10.67 0.02
C ILE A 234 4.01 -9.94 -1.20
N CYS A 235 3.33 -8.83 -0.98
CA CYS A 235 2.63 -8.11 -2.03
C CYS A 235 3.60 -7.43 -3.01
N ALA A 236 3.51 -7.76 -4.31
CA ALA A 236 4.33 -7.14 -5.37
C ALA A 236 4.11 -5.63 -5.51
N PHE A 237 2.90 -5.13 -5.22
CA PHE A 237 2.58 -3.70 -5.27
C PHE A 237 3.31 -2.85 -4.23
N LEU A 238 3.93 -3.44 -3.22
CA LEU A 238 4.83 -2.71 -2.32
C LEU A 238 5.96 -2.04 -3.08
N TRP A 239 6.54 -2.75 -4.06
CA TRP A 239 7.63 -2.19 -4.87
C TRP A 239 7.14 -1.35 -6.04
N SER A 240 6.15 -1.80 -6.79
CA SER A 240 5.73 -1.09 -8.00
C SER A 240 5.10 0.27 -7.70
N TYR A 241 4.29 0.39 -6.63
CA TYR A 241 3.54 1.60 -6.33
C TYR A 241 3.60 2.06 -4.88
N TYR A 242 3.36 1.13 -3.94
CA TYR A 242 2.82 1.45 -2.63
C TYR A 242 3.87 1.81 -1.60
N GLY A 243 4.98 1.07 -1.58
CA GLY A 243 6.07 1.30 -0.64
C GLY A 243 6.77 2.63 -0.86
N TYR A 244 7.24 3.21 0.23
CA TYR A 244 8.01 4.45 0.15
C TYR A 244 9.36 4.19 -0.57
N PRO A 245 9.82 5.09 -1.45
CA PRO A 245 11.00 4.85 -2.29
C PRO A 245 12.26 4.41 -1.53
N THR A 246 12.48 4.96 -0.34
CA THR A 246 13.67 4.63 0.47
C THR A 246 13.49 3.39 1.35
N SER A 247 12.31 2.77 1.36
CA SER A 247 12.08 1.53 2.10
C SER A 247 12.68 0.32 1.41
N THR A 248 13.01 -0.66 2.23
CA THR A 248 13.52 -1.98 1.83
C THR A 248 12.65 -3.05 2.49
N TYR A 249 12.20 -4.02 1.70
CA TYR A 249 11.42 -5.18 2.17
C TYR A 249 12.07 -6.45 1.66
N GLU A 250 12.22 -7.46 2.52
CA GLU A 250 12.89 -8.72 2.20
C GLU A 250 14.25 -8.51 1.49
N GLY A 251 14.98 -7.50 1.92
CA GLY A 251 16.27 -7.14 1.35
C GLY A 251 16.23 -6.40 -0.01
N GLN A 252 15.04 -6.11 -0.56
CA GLN A 252 14.88 -5.44 -1.86
C GLN A 252 14.39 -4.00 -1.68
N ASN A 253 15.22 -3.02 -2.07
CA ASN A 253 14.86 -1.60 -1.99
C ASN A 253 13.85 -1.22 -3.07
N VAL A 254 12.87 -0.38 -2.70
CA VAL A 254 11.77 0.02 -3.58
C VAL A 254 12.25 0.83 -4.78
N GLU A 255 13.08 1.84 -4.58
CA GLU A 255 13.55 2.72 -5.66
C GLU A 255 14.44 1.97 -6.65
N VAL A 256 15.35 1.13 -6.14
CA VAL A 256 16.25 0.30 -6.97
C VAL A 256 15.44 -0.68 -7.81
N MET A 257 14.41 -1.31 -7.22
CA MET A 257 13.50 -2.19 -7.97
C MET A 257 12.80 -1.44 -9.10
N ARG A 258 12.30 -0.22 -8.86
CA ARG A 258 11.61 0.58 -9.87
C ARG A 258 12.52 0.94 -11.04
N TYR A 259 13.78 1.30 -10.78
CA TYR A 259 14.77 1.51 -11.83
C TYR A 259 15.01 0.24 -12.66
N LYS A 260 15.24 -0.90 -11.99
CA LYS A 260 15.43 -2.18 -12.67
C LYS A 260 14.21 -2.56 -13.51
N ASN A 261 13.00 -2.34 -13.00
CA ASN A 261 11.76 -2.59 -13.72
C ASN A 261 11.67 -1.76 -15.01
N GLY A 262 12.00 -0.46 -14.94
CA GLY A 262 12.07 0.42 -16.11
C GLY A 262 13.11 -0.04 -17.14
N GLN A 263 14.27 -0.50 -16.69
CA GLN A 263 15.31 -1.05 -17.57
C GLN A 263 14.83 -2.28 -18.34
N ILE A 264 14.14 -3.21 -17.66
CA ILE A 264 13.58 -4.42 -18.27
C ILE A 264 12.54 -4.06 -19.35
N MET A 265 11.65 -3.10 -19.08
CA MET A 265 10.68 -2.60 -20.06
C MET A 265 11.36 -2.02 -21.30
N ALA A 266 12.39 -1.19 -21.12
CA ALA A 266 13.14 -0.62 -22.25
C ALA A 266 13.87 -1.68 -23.07
N GLN A 267 14.40 -2.72 -22.44
CA GLN A 267 15.01 -3.86 -23.12
C GLN A 267 14.00 -4.63 -23.97
N ALA A 268 12.78 -4.85 -23.44
CA ALA A 268 11.70 -5.51 -24.16
C ALA A 268 11.26 -4.68 -25.38
N ASP A 269 11.07 -3.37 -25.23
CA ASP A 269 10.72 -2.47 -26.32
C ASP A 269 11.78 -2.44 -27.43
N LYS A 270 13.05 -2.37 -27.06
CA LYS A 270 14.17 -2.45 -28.03
C LYS A 270 14.18 -3.76 -28.79
N LYS A 271 14.01 -4.88 -28.10
CA LYS A 271 13.98 -6.22 -28.71
C LYS A 271 12.85 -6.36 -29.72
N ASN A 272 11.71 -5.77 -29.44
CA ASN A 272 10.49 -5.88 -30.22
C ASN A 272 10.34 -4.73 -31.24
N ASN A 273 11.27 -3.77 -31.32
CA ASN A 273 11.22 -2.58 -32.16
C ASN A 273 9.89 -1.80 -32.06
N ILE A 274 9.29 -1.74 -30.86
CA ILE A 274 7.93 -1.22 -30.66
C ILE A 274 7.89 0.30 -30.78
N VAL A 275 8.88 1.01 -30.23
CA VAL A 275 8.93 2.47 -30.29
C VAL A 275 10.29 2.93 -30.79
N GLN A 276 10.27 3.74 -31.86
CA GLN A 276 11.44 4.39 -32.42
C GLN A 276 11.18 5.90 -32.47
N ASP A 277 12.26 6.69 -32.42
CA ASP A 277 12.22 8.14 -32.66
C ASP A 277 11.42 8.95 -31.61
N LEU A 278 11.63 8.65 -30.33
CA LEU A 278 11.08 9.41 -29.21
C LEU A 278 11.95 10.65 -28.87
N ASP A 279 11.29 11.76 -28.55
CA ASP A 279 12.00 12.95 -28.02
C ASP A 279 12.35 12.80 -26.55
N TYR A 280 11.38 12.35 -25.72
CA TYR A 280 11.57 12.26 -24.27
C TYR A 280 10.84 11.07 -23.66
N VAL A 281 11.42 10.58 -22.56
CA VAL A 281 10.76 9.67 -21.61
C VAL A 281 10.41 10.46 -20.35
N GLY A 282 9.16 10.37 -19.90
CA GLY A 282 8.67 10.96 -18.66
C GLY A 282 8.00 9.94 -17.76
N GLY A 283 7.87 10.27 -16.48
CA GLY A 283 7.10 9.47 -15.52
C GLY A 283 5.83 10.17 -15.10
N VAL A 284 4.76 9.42 -14.91
CA VAL A 284 3.58 9.96 -14.22
C VAL A 284 3.95 10.17 -12.74
N PRO A 285 3.90 11.41 -12.23
CA PRO A 285 4.35 11.70 -10.87
C PRO A 285 3.41 11.10 -9.80
N ASP A 286 3.95 10.59 -8.71
CA ASP A 286 5.39 10.51 -8.39
C ASP A 286 5.91 9.07 -8.65
N SER A 287 5.05 8.05 -8.60
CA SER A 287 5.37 6.61 -8.62
C SER A 287 5.91 6.12 -9.97
N GLY A 288 5.47 6.69 -11.08
CA GLY A 288 5.98 6.35 -12.42
C GLY A 288 7.38 6.89 -12.70
N THR A 289 7.82 7.93 -11.97
CA THR A 289 9.09 8.62 -12.24
C THR A 289 10.32 7.70 -12.16
N PRO A 290 10.56 6.89 -11.12
CA PRO A 290 11.75 6.04 -11.06
C PRO A 290 11.74 4.93 -12.14
N HIS A 291 10.56 4.40 -12.49
CA HIS A 291 10.45 3.48 -13.62
C HIS A 291 10.85 4.14 -14.94
N ALA A 292 10.40 5.40 -15.17
CA ALA A 292 10.76 6.17 -16.35
C ALA A 292 12.26 6.49 -16.42
N ILE A 293 12.90 6.81 -15.29
CA ILE A 293 14.35 7.00 -15.24
C ILE A 293 15.09 5.70 -15.63
N GLY A 294 14.66 4.57 -15.05
CA GLY A 294 15.21 3.26 -15.42
C GLY A 294 15.06 2.96 -16.91
N TYR A 295 13.89 3.26 -17.49
CA TYR A 295 13.61 3.13 -18.91
C TYR A 295 14.53 4.03 -19.77
N ALA A 296 14.64 5.31 -19.43
CA ALA A 296 15.48 6.28 -20.13
C ALA A 296 16.96 5.85 -20.15
N ASN A 297 17.47 5.37 -19.01
CA ASN A 297 18.86 4.91 -18.88
C ASN A 297 19.22 3.78 -19.88
N VAL A 298 18.28 2.93 -20.24
CA VAL A 298 18.51 1.81 -21.17
C VAL A 298 18.09 2.17 -22.59
N SER A 299 16.97 2.87 -22.78
CA SER A 299 16.49 3.25 -24.12
C SER A 299 17.48 4.20 -24.82
N GLY A 300 18.18 5.04 -24.07
CA GLY A 300 19.02 6.13 -24.58
C GLY A 300 18.22 7.39 -24.92
N VAL A 301 16.90 7.37 -24.73
CA VAL A 301 16.02 8.54 -24.91
C VAL A 301 16.12 9.42 -23.62
N PRO A 302 16.33 10.74 -23.77
CA PRO A 302 16.47 11.62 -22.60
C PRO A 302 15.25 11.57 -21.67
N PHE A 303 15.48 11.49 -20.36
CA PHE A 303 14.42 11.70 -19.38
C PHE A 303 14.08 13.19 -19.28
N ALA A 304 12.78 13.51 -19.29
CA ALA A 304 12.27 14.86 -19.10
C ALA A 304 11.03 14.86 -18.20
N ARG A 305 10.66 16.04 -17.74
CA ARG A 305 9.42 16.26 -16.98
C ARG A 305 8.50 17.21 -17.75
N PRO A 306 7.77 16.72 -18.75
CA PRO A 306 6.88 17.56 -19.59
C PRO A 306 5.78 18.24 -18.81
N PHE A 307 5.44 17.75 -17.64
CA PHE A 307 4.61 18.43 -16.66
C PHE A 307 5.11 18.21 -15.24
N ILE A 308 4.82 19.19 -14.38
CA ILE A 308 5.22 19.19 -12.98
C ILE A 308 3.97 19.12 -12.12
N LYS A 309 3.96 18.25 -11.12
CA LYS A 309 2.90 18.22 -10.12
C LYS A 309 2.97 19.45 -9.24
N TYR A 310 1.88 20.18 -9.13
CA TYR A 310 1.80 21.33 -8.23
C TYR A 310 1.74 20.84 -6.77
N THR A 311 2.82 21.06 -6.03
CA THR A 311 3.02 20.48 -4.69
C THR A 311 2.23 21.17 -3.57
N PRO A 312 1.99 22.52 -3.57
CA PRO A 312 1.13 23.18 -2.58
C PRO A 312 -0.34 22.83 -2.83
N THR A 313 -0.64 21.57 -3.10
CA THR A 313 -1.99 21.17 -3.43
C THR A 313 -2.76 20.75 -2.21
N TRP A 314 -4.01 20.96 -2.32
CA TRP A 314 -5.13 20.44 -1.58
C TRP A 314 -4.85 19.04 -1.04
N PRO A 315 -5.23 18.74 0.21
CA PRO A 315 -5.23 17.38 0.72
C PRO A 315 -5.92 16.43 -0.28
N ARG A 316 -5.52 15.15 -0.31
CA ARG A 316 -6.18 14.11 -1.13
C ARG A 316 -7.70 14.07 -0.94
N SER A 317 -8.18 14.58 0.19
CA SER A 317 -9.58 14.66 0.58
C SER A 317 -10.38 15.78 -0.10
N PHE A 318 -9.76 16.76 -0.73
CA PHE A 318 -10.50 17.79 -1.46
C PHE A 318 -10.97 17.25 -2.81
N MET A 319 -12.11 16.56 -2.77
CA MET A 319 -12.86 16.15 -3.94
C MET A 319 -14.05 17.09 -4.08
N PRO A 320 -14.05 18.02 -5.05
CA PRO A 320 -15.21 18.86 -5.33
C PRO A 320 -16.43 18.02 -5.64
N SER A 321 -17.60 18.52 -5.26
CA SER A 321 -18.87 17.81 -5.42
C SER A 321 -19.34 17.76 -6.88
N THR A 322 -18.98 18.76 -7.69
CA THR A 322 -19.40 18.87 -9.09
C THR A 322 -18.33 18.39 -10.07
N GLN A 323 -18.78 17.88 -11.23
CA GLN A 323 -17.86 17.40 -12.27
C GLN A 323 -17.03 18.53 -12.92
N GLY A 324 -17.56 19.77 -12.96
CA GLY A 324 -16.84 20.95 -13.45
C GLY A 324 -15.68 21.33 -12.53
N GLU A 325 -15.91 21.36 -11.22
CA GLU A 325 -14.88 21.64 -10.22
C GLU A 325 -13.82 20.53 -10.17
N ARG A 326 -14.19 19.26 -10.37
CA ARG A 326 -13.23 18.15 -10.47
C ARG A 326 -12.28 18.33 -11.64
N LYS A 327 -12.79 18.70 -12.83
CA LYS A 327 -11.96 19.01 -14.00
C LYS A 327 -11.02 20.19 -13.74
N MET A 328 -11.50 21.25 -13.07
CA MET A 328 -10.68 22.40 -12.72
C MET A 328 -9.57 22.03 -11.76
N VAL A 329 -9.86 21.26 -10.70
CA VAL A 329 -8.86 20.78 -9.74
C VAL A 329 -7.86 19.82 -10.39
N ALA A 330 -8.28 18.97 -11.32
CA ALA A 330 -7.37 18.10 -12.08
C ALA A 330 -6.40 18.93 -12.94
N LYS A 331 -6.90 19.97 -13.62
CA LYS A 331 -6.04 20.93 -14.39
C LYS A 331 -5.05 21.70 -13.51
N MET A 332 -5.43 22.03 -12.27
CA MET A 332 -4.55 22.72 -11.32
C MET A 332 -3.40 21.86 -10.77
N LYS A 333 -3.53 20.53 -10.85
CA LYS A 333 -2.53 19.61 -10.30
C LYS A 333 -1.30 19.40 -11.18
N GLN A 334 -1.42 19.71 -12.48
CA GLN A 334 -0.36 19.50 -13.46
C GLN A 334 -0.04 20.80 -14.17
N ILE A 335 1.22 21.24 -14.08
CA ILE A 335 1.69 22.44 -14.76
C ILE A 335 2.53 22.00 -15.96
N PRO A 336 2.13 22.37 -17.21
CA PRO A 336 2.86 21.96 -18.40
C PRO A 336 4.16 22.76 -18.59
N VAL A 337 5.16 22.09 -19.15
CA VAL A 337 6.37 22.70 -19.68
C VAL A 337 6.24 22.66 -21.21
N HIS A 338 5.74 23.73 -21.80
CA HIS A 338 5.35 23.77 -23.20
C HIS A 338 6.47 23.39 -24.17
N GLU A 339 7.71 23.77 -23.87
CA GLU A 339 8.91 23.47 -24.65
C GLU A 339 9.24 21.98 -24.70
N LEU A 340 8.78 21.23 -23.69
CA LEU A 340 8.97 19.77 -23.60
C LEU A 340 7.76 18.98 -24.14
N ILE A 341 6.67 19.65 -24.54
CA ILE A 341 5.45 19.02 -25.00
C ILE A 341 5.18 19.28 -26.48
N ARG A 342 5.27 20.56 -26.92
CA ARG A 342 4.85 20.97 -28.26
C ARG A 342 5.70 20.30 -29.34
N ASP A 343 5.01 19.67 -30.28
CA ASP A 343 5.57 18.94 -31.42
C ASP A 343 6.47 17.75 -31.02
N LYS A 344 6.33 17.24 -29.77
CA LYS A 344 7.15 16.16 -29.24
C LYS A 344 6.44 14.81 -29.25
N LYS A 345 7.22 13.78 -29.45
CA LYS A 345 6.84 12.38 -29.26
C LYS A 345 7.29 11.95 -27.86
N LEU A 346 6.34 11.69 -26.99
CA LEU A 346 6.55 11.47 -25.58
C LEU A 346 6.22 10.02 -25.21
N LEU A 347 7.08 9.40 -24.40
CA LEU A 347 6.76 8.15 -23.73
C LEU A 347 6.63 8.41 -22.23
N PHE A 348 5.50 8.03 -21.67
CA PHE A 348 5.30 8.08 -20.21
C PHE A 348 5.23 6.69 -19.61
N VAL A 349 5.90 6.55 -18.47
CA VAL A 349 5.78 5.35 -17.64
C VAL A 349 4.89 5.68 -16.43
N ASP A 350 3.85 4.85 -16.23
CA ASP A 350 3.00 4.88 -15.05
C ASP A 350 3.17 3.58 -14.25
N ASP A 351 2.95 3.61 -12.96
CA ASP A 351 3.09 2.41 -12.11
C ASP A 351 2.06 1.33 -12.44
N SER A 352 0.82 1.74 -12.76
CA SER A 352 -0.28 0.82 -13.05
C SER A 352 -1.47 1.52 -13.71
N ILE A 353 -2.25 0.79 -14.50
CA ILE A 353 -3.50 1.26 -15.09
C ILE A 353 -4.67 0.50 -14.42
N VAL A 354 -5.36 1.16 -13.50
CA VAL A 354 -6.51 0.55 -12.78
C VAL A 354 -7.82 0.81 -13.52
N ARG A 355 -8.26 2.08 -13.57
CA ARG A 355 -9.50 2.52 -14.25
C ARG A 355 -9.22 3.32 -15.52
N GLY A 356 -8.01 3.81 -15.68
CA GLY A 356 -7.56 4.60 -16.82
C GLY A 356 -8.03 6.06 -16.86
N THR A 357 -8.97 6.48 -16.00
CA THR A 357 -9.58 7.83 -16.06
C THR A 357 -8.55 8.94 -15.89
N GLN A 358 -7.68 8.86 -14.87
CA GLN A 358 -6.66 9.89 -14.62
C GLN A 358 -5.60 9.91 -15.73
N LEU A 359 -5.22 8.74 -16.21
CA LEU A 359 -4.21 8.64 -17.27
C LEU A 359 -4.75 9.19 -18.59
N ARG A 360 -6.01 8.92 -18.91
CA ARG A 360 -6.70 9.52 -20.05
C ARG A 360 -6.72 11.06 -19.97
N GLU A 361 -7.10 11.61 -18.82
CA GLU A 361 -7.10 13.07 -18.60
C GLU A 361 -5.69 13.67 -18.77
N THR A 362 -4.65 12.97 -18.32
CA THR A 362 -3.25 13.36 -18.49
C THR A 362 -2.84 13.35 -19.97
N VAL A 363 -3.23 12.35 -20.72
CA VAL A 363 -2.91 12.23 -22.15
C VAL A 363 -3.67 13.27 -22.97
N GLU A 364 -4.96 13.48 -22.71
CA GLU A 364 -5.76 14.56 -23.33
C GLU A 364 -5.11 15.93 -23.06
N PHE A 365 -4.66 16.17 -21.83
CA PHE A 365 -3.93 17.38 -21.44
C PHE A 365 -2.65 17.58 -22.26
N LEU A 366 -1.86 16.52 -22.50
CA LEU A 366 -0.65 16.61 -23.31
C LEU A 366 -0.95 16.94 -24.77
N TYR A 367 -1.98 16.34 -25.36
CA TYR A 367 -2.44 16.68 -26.73
C TYR A 367 -2.99 18.10 -26.82
N GLU A 368 -3.76 18.59 -25.83
CA GLU A 368 -4.22 19.97 -25.75
C GLU A 368 -3.04 20.99 -25.76
N HIS A 369 -1.86 20.56 -25.26
CA HIS A 369 -0.64 21.37 -25.21
C HIS A 369 0.31 21.11 -26.41
N GLY A 370 -0.15 20.35 -27.41
CA GLY A 370 0.53 20.18 -28.70
C GLY A 370 1.50 19.02 -28.77
N ALA A 371 1.37 18.00 -27.90
CA ALA A 371 2.12 16.75 -28.08
C ALA A 371 1.77 16.09 -29.43
N LYS A 372 2.76 15.58 -30.13
CA LYS A 372 2.59 14.89 -31.42
C LYS A 372 2.16 13.45 -31.26
N GLU A 373 2.80 12.73 -30.34
CA GLU A 373 2.50 11.36 -29.99
C GLU A 373 2.67 11.18 -28.47
N VAL A 374 1.81 10.38 -27.86
CA VAL A 374 1.90 10.02 -26.44
C VAL A 374 1.83 8.51 -26.29
N HIS A 375 2.94 7.91 -25.94
CA HIS A 375 3.10 6.48 -25.74
C HIS A 375 3.07 6.18 -24.24
N ILE A 376 2.41 5.11 -23.83
CA ILE A 376 2.29 4.73 -22.41
C ILE A 376 2.93 3.37 -22.15
N ARG A 377 3.60 3.28 -21.03
CA ARG A 377 4.11 2.03 -20.45
C ARG A 377 3.59 1.87 -19.03
N SER A 378 2.92 0.75 -18.78
CA SER A 378 2.52 0.37 -17.42
C SER A 378 3.63 -0.45 -16.78
N ALA A 379 4.11 -0.03 -15.62
CA ALA A 379 5.20 -0.69 -14.90
C ALA A 379 4.78 -2.03 -14.24
N CYS A 380 3.53 -2.44 -14.42
CA CYS A 380 3.03 -3.74 -13.99
C CYS A 380 2.11 -4.35 -15.08
N PRO A 381 1.82 -5.66 -15.00
CA PRO A 381 0.83 -6.31 -15.85
C PRO A 381 -0.57 -5.70 -15.73
N PRO A 382 -1.50 -5.96 -16.67
CA PRO A 382 -2.88 -5.51 -16.56
C PRO A 382 -3.52 -6.07 -15.29
N ILE A 383 -4.22 -5.19 -14.54
CA ILE A 383 -4.91 -5.58 -13.31
C ILE A 383 -6.24 -6.25 -13.68
N LEU A 384 -6.29 -7.57 -13.52
CA LEU A 384 -7.43 -8.41 -13.89
C LEU A 384 -8.31 -8.78 -12.71
N TYR A 385 -7.77 -8.73 -11.48
CA TYR A 385 -8.48 -9.14 -10.27
C TYR A 385 -8.43 -8.04 -9.21
N PRO A 386 -9.58 -7.63 -8.63
CA PRO A 386 -9.58 -6.69 -7.52
C PRO A 386 -8.88 -7.31 -6.32
N CYS A 387 -8.02 -6.54 -5.66
CA CYS A 387 -7.26 -7.02 -4.51
C CYS A 387 -8.18 -7.33 -3.32
N LYS A 388 -8.20 -8.56 -2.84
CA LYS A 388 -8.97 -9.00 -1.67
C LYS A 388 -8.16 -8.99 -0.35
N TYR A 389 -6.86 -8.66 -0.41
CA TYR A 389 -5.98 -8.73 0.74
C TYR A 389 -5.64 -7.37 1.34
N LEU A 390 -5.38 -6.37 0.50
CA LEU A 390 -4.88 -5.06 0.92
C LEU A 390 -5.68 -3.88 0.36
N ASN A 391 -6.70 -4.16 -0.46
CA ASN A 391 -7.62 -3.16 -1.04
C ASN A 391 -6.94 -2.08 -1.89
N PHE A 392 -5.89 -2.43 -2.64
CA PHE A 392 -5.23 -1.48 -3.54
C PHE A 392 -6.14 -0.95 -4.64
N SER A 393 -6.90 -1.84 -5.23
CA SER A 393 -7.92 -1.50 -6.20
C SER A 393 -9.27 -1.48 -5.52
N ARG A 394 -9.60 -0.40 -4.79
CA ARG A 394 -10.98 -0.18 -4.35
C ARG A 394 -11.89 -0.09 -5.56
N SER A 395 -12.67 -1.13 -5.76
CA SER A 395 -13.66 -1.21 -6.81
C SER A 395 -14.96 -1.70 -6.17
N ASN A 396 -16.07 -1.01 -6.41
CA ASN A 396 -17.38 -1.47 -6.00
C ASN A 396 -17.83 -2.67 -6.86
N SER A 397 -17.25 -2.82 -8.05
CA SER A 397 -17.45 -3.92 -8.97
C SER A 397 -16.12 -4.30 -9.64
N PRO A 398 -15.83 -5.59 -9.83
CA PRO A 398 -14.67 -6.04 -10.60
C PRO A 398 -14.57 -5.40 -12.01
N ASN A 399 -15.71 -5.07 -12.60
CA ASN A 399 -15.78 -4.48 -13.95
C ASN A 399 -15.44 -2.97 -14.00
N GLU A 400 -15.13 -2.34 -12.87
CA GLU A 400 -14.51 -1.00 -12.85
C GLU A 400 -13.01 -1.05 -13.24
N LEU A 401 -12.37 -2.21 -13.20
CA LEU A 401 -11.02 -2.40 -13.72
C LEU A 401 -11.06 -2.30 -15.26
N ILE A 402 -10.26 -1.39 -15.83
CA ILE A 402 -10.30 -1.13 -17.27
C ILE A 402 -10.06 -2.39 -18.11
N ALA A 403 -9.14 -3.26 -17.69
CA ALA A 403 -8.86 -4.52 -18.36
C ALA A 403 -10.10 -5.43 -18.39
N ARG A 404 -10.79 -5.60 -17.25
CA ARG A 404 -12.02 -6.41 -17.19
C ARG A 404 -13.18 -5.79 -17.97
N ALA A 405 -13.35 -4.46 -17.87
CA ALA A 405 -14.37 -3.76 -18.68
C ALA A 405 -14.13 -3.97 -20.17
N THR A 406 -12.86 -3.91 -20.60
CA THR A 406 -12.49 -4.13 -21.99
C THR A 406 -12.71 -5.59 -22.44
N ILE A 407 -12.38 -6.57 -21.58
CA ILE A 407 -12.66 -7.99 -21.85
C ILE A 407 -14.17 -8.21 -22.04
N LEU A 408 -14.99 -7.62 -21.15
CA LEU A 408 -16.45 -7.71 -21.24
C LEU A 408 -16.99 -7.09 -22.55
N GLU A 409 -16.40 -5.99 -23.01
CA GLU A 409 -16.75 -5.34 -24.28
C GLU A 409 -16.34 -6.19 -25.51
N LEU A 410 -15.21 -6.88 -25.43
CA LEU A 410 -14.69 -7.69 -26.56
C LEU A 410 -15.38 -9.05 -26.71
N GLU A 411 -15.57 -9.79 -25.62
CA GLU A 411 -16.03 -11.19 -25.65
C GLU A 411 -17.18 -11.47 -24.67
N GLY A 412 -17.76 -10.46 -24.01
CA GLY A 412 -18.78 -10.65 -22.98
C GLY A 412 -18.24 -11.42 -21.75
N GLU A 413 -19.11 -12.10 -21.03
CA GLU A 413 -18.73 -12.90 -19.84
C GLU A 413 -17.87 -14.13 -20.20
N GLU A 414 -17.93 -14.59 -21.46
CA GLU A 414 -17.12 -15.70 -21.95
C GLU A 414 -15.62 -15.40 -21.89
N GLY A 415 -15.22 -14.15 -22.11
CA GLY A 415 -13.84 -13.69 -22.01
C GLY A 415 -13.22 -13.96 -20.63
N PHE A 416 -14.01 -13.96 -19.57
CA PHE A 416 -13.50 -14.22 -18.21
C PHE A 416 -13.05 -15.69 -18.00
N LYS A 417 -13.34 -16.60 -18.89
CA LYS A 417 -12.80 -17.97 -18.87
C LYS A 417 -11.38 -18.05 -19.39
N HIS A 418 -10.89 -16.99 -20.04
CA HIS A 418 -9.60 -16.94 -20.72
C HIS A 418 -8.63 -15.92 -20.09
N MET A 419 -8.76 -15.65 -18.77
CA MET A 419 -7.96 -14.63 -18.08
C MET A 419 -6.45 -14.87 -18.20
N ASP A 420 -6.00 -16.12 -18.24
CA ASP A 420 -4.58 -16.47 -18.42
C ASP A 420 -4.05 -16.05 -19.79
N GLU A 421 -4.91 -15.97 -20.84
CA GLU A 421 -4.53 -15.48 -22.16
C GLU A 421 -4.48 -13.95 -22.19
N TYR A 422 -5.37 -13.26 -21.43
CA TYR A 422 -5.40 -11.82 -21.37
C TYR A 422 -4.21 -11.19 -20.62
N ILE A 423 -3.60 -11.91 -19.68
CA ILE A 423 -2.40 -11.43 -18.98
C ILE A 423 -1.13 -11.59 -19.83
N ASP A 424 -1.14 -12.53 -20.78
CA ASP A 424 0.00 -12.82 -21.67
C ASP A 424 -0.01 -11.88 -22.88
N GLU A 425 0.96 -10.97 -22.93
CA GLU A 425 1.10 -9.98 -24.00
C GLU A 425 1.34 -10.61 -25.39
N THR A 426 1.72 -11.87 -25.46
CA THR A 426 2.04 -12.56 -26.73
C THR A 426 0.81 -13.16 -27.40
N THR A 427 -0.26 -13.41 -26.65
CA THR A 427 -1.51 -13.99 -27.18
C THR A 427 -2.33 -12.98 -27.97
N GLU A 428 -3.21 -13.46 -28.84
CA GLU A 428 -4.13 -12.59 -29.57
C GLU A 428 -5.12 -11.86 -28.64
N ARG A 429 -5.61 -12.54 -27.60
CA ARG A 429 -6.50 -11.91 -26.60
C ARG A 429 -5.79 -10.79 -25.83
N GLY A 430 -4.56 -11.02 -25.38
CA GLY A 430 -3.74 -10.02 -24.70
C GLY A 430 -3.46 -8.80 -25.59
N LYS A 431 -3.11 -9.02 -26.86
CA LYS A 431 -2.89 -7.96 -27.87
C LYS A 431 -4.17 -7.16 -28.12
N ASN A 432 -5.30 -7.84 -28.35
CA ASN A 432 -6.58 -7.19 -28.64
C ASN A 432 -7.07 -6.35 -27.46
N MET A 433 -6.98 -6.85 -26.23
CA MET A 433 -7.32 -6.09 -25.03
C MET A 433 -6.43 -4.85 -24.90
N ARG A 434 -5.11 -5.00 -25.04
CA ARG A 434 -4.16 -3.90 -24.97
C ARG A 434 -4.46 -2.83 -26.03
N GLN A 435 -4.72 -3.23 -27.28
CA GLN A 435 -5.08 -2.30 -28.35
C GLN A 435 -6.40 -1.58 -28.06
N ALA A 436 -7.42 -2.30 -27.61
CA ALA A 436 -8.71 -1.69 -27.25
C ALA A 436 -8.59 -0.69 -26.08
N ILE A 437 -7.75 -0.96 -25.08
CA ILE A 437 -7.45 0.00 -24.01
C ILE A 437 -6.68 1.21 -24.55
N CYS A 438 -5.70 0.98 -25.45
CA CYS A 438 -4.93 2.02 -26.10
C CYS A 438 -5.83 3.02 -26.85
N ASP A 439 -6.74 2.49 -27.66
CA ASP A 439 -7.70 3.28 -28.46
C ASP A 439 -8.68 4.03 -27.53
N LYS A 440 -9.21 3.37 -26.50
CA LYS A 440 -10.17 3.93 -25.54
C LYS A 440 -9.57 5.09 -24.73
N LEU A 441 -8.27 5.06 -24.45
CA LEU A 441 -7.58 6.06 -23.67
C LEU A 441 -6.80 7.07 -24.54
N HIS A 442 -6.89 6.96 -25.87
CA HIS A 442 -6.28 7.82 -26.88
C HIS A 442 -4.75 7.85 -26.82
N PHE A 443 -4.12 6.69 -26.54
CA PHE A 443 -2.67 6.56 -26.57
C PHE A 443 -2.17 6.30 -28.00
N SER A 444 -0.96 6.76 -28.31
CA SER A 444 -0.27 6.36 -29.56
C SER A 444 0.20 4.91 -29.51
N SER A 445 0.59 4.41 -28.35
CA SER A 445 0.82 2.99 -28.07
C SER A 445 0.73 2.71 -26.58
N LEU A 446 0.43 1.46 -26.22
CA LEU A 446 0.39 0.94 -24.86
C LEU A 446 1.13 -0.38 -24.80
N GLU A 447 2.06 -0.51 -23.83
CA GLU A 447 2.63 -1.78 -23.41
C GLU A 447 2.57 -1.93 -21.89
N TYR A 448 2.36 -3.15 -21.42
CA TYR A 448 2.43 -3.52 -20.02
C TYR A 448 3.74 -4.22 -19.72
N GLN A 449 4.25 -4.05 -18.49
CA GLN A 449 5.32 -4.91 -18.02
C GLN A 449 4.82 -6.36 -17.95
N SER A 450 5.64 -7.32 -18.38
CA SER A 450 5.30 -8.73 -18.24
C SER A 450 5.33 -9.19 -16.78
N LEU A 451 4.57 -10.25 -16.47
CA LEU A 451 4.59 -10.83 -15.11
C LEU A 451 6.00 -11.34 -14.75
N SER A 452 6.69 -11.95 -15.70
CA SER A 452 8.07 -12.41 -15.48
C SER A 452 9.03 -11.25 -15.26
N GLY A 453 8.87 -10.15 -16.02
CA GLY A 453 9.72 -8.96 -15.92
C GLY A 453 9.61 -8.25 -14.56
N ILE A 454 8.38 -8.07 -14.06
CA ILE A 454 8.22 -7.43 -12.73
C ILE A 454 8.75 -8.33 -11.60
N LEU A 455 8.56 -9.66 -11.68
CA LEU A 455 9.13 -10.60 -10.72
C LEU A 455 10.67 -10.62 -10.76
N GLU A 456 11.26 -10.54 -11.96
CA GLU A 456 12.69 -10.37 -12.13
C GLU A 456 13.19 -9.06 -11.52
N ALA A 457 12.44 -7.96 -11.70
CA ALA A 457 12.79 -6.66 -11.12
C ALA A 457 12.78 -6.70 -9.60
N ILE A 458 11.77 -7.32 -8.98
CA ILE A 458 11.66 -7.52 -7.53
C ILE A 458 12.84 -8.35 -6.99
N GLY A 459 13.24 -9.41 -7.72
CA GLY A 459 14.42 -10.20 -7.36
C GLY A 459 14.21 -11.23 -6.25
N LEU A 460 12.96 -11.47 -5.84
CA LEU A 460 12.58 -12.54 -4.91
C LEU A 460 12.13 -13.79 -5.69
N PRO A 461 12.22 -14.99 -5.10
CA PRO A 461 11.62 -16.18 -5.69
C PRO A 461 10.14 -15.95 -6.01
N PRO A 462 9.66 -16.25 -7.23
CA PRO A 462 8.26 -16.00 -7.63
C PRO A 462 7.23 -16.63 -6.69
N CYS A 463 7.52 -17.78 -6.10
CA CYS A 463 6.65 -18.45 -5.13
C CYS A 463 6.44 -17.64 -3.84
N LYS A 464 7.33 -16.69 -3.51
CA LYS A 464 7.24 -15.84 -2.33
C LYS A 464 6.51 -14.52 -2.56
N VAL A 465 6.13 -14.21 -3.81
CA VAL A 465 5.52 -12.93 -4.19
C VAL A 465 4.04 -13.12 -4.51
N CYS A 466 3.18 -12.27 -3.93
CA CYS A 466 1.76 -12.25 -4.25
C CYS A 466 1.52 -11.49 -5.56
N THR A 467 0.98 -12.18 -6.55
CA THR A 467 0.64 -11.66 -7.88
C THR A 467 -0.86 -11.74 -8.18
N TYR A 468 -1.67 -11.93 -7.15
CA TYR A 468 -3.12 -12.17 -7.27
C TYR A 468 -3.85 -11.13 -8.13
N CYS A 469 -3.49 -9.84 -8.02
CA CYS A 469 -4.15 -8.77 -8.80
C CYS A 469 -4.02 -8.98 -10.32
N TRP A 470 -3.00 -9.66 -10.77
CA TRP A 470 -2.70 -9.90 -12.19
C TRP A 470 -3.23 -11.24 -12.69
N ASN A 471 -2.94 -12.34 -11.97
CA ASN A 471 -3.21 -13.71 -12.43
C ASN A 471 -4.26 -14.47 -11.63
N GLY A 472 -4.82 -13.90 -10.55
CA GLY A 472 -5.82 -14.54 -9.69
C GLY A 472 -5.31 -15.72 -8.86
N LYS A 473 -4.00 -16.02 -8.88
CA LYS A 473 -3.41 -17.16 -8.15
C LYS A 473 -3.05 -16.77 -6.71
N GLU A 474 -3.36 -17.66 -5.77
CA GLU A 474 -3.10 -17.50 -4.33
C GLU A 474 -1.76 -18.10 -3.93
#